data_c7c774717d2a0e0f44918df95aff05ae
#
_entry.id   c7c774717d2a0e0f44918df95aff05ae
#
_cell.length_a   1.000
_cell.length_b   1.000
_cell.length_c   1.000
_cell.angle_alpha   90.00
_cell.angle_beta   90.00
_cell.angle_gamma   90.00
#
_symmetry.space_group_name_H-M   'P 1'
#
loop_
_entity.id
_entity.type
_entity.pdbx_description
1 polymer ?
#
loop_
_entity_poly.entity_id
_entity_poly.type
_entity_poly.pdbx_seq_one_letter_code
_entity_poly.pdbx_strand_id
1 'polypeptide(L)'
;MTRLLLAIGFATLLLAQKYTGPRPPKQDVLYLLHATNLVATDVSEAKEEKRKNDTVYAVDGASSNAKTPLAEPIFLLDSKTLRPERLNLYRLDVRNGRREVVMSNKRSQKQLHLTMKRLDNGLYRIEASEYLQNGEYGISPEGSNQVFLFQVY
;
A
#
# COMPACT_ATOMS: atom_id res chain seq x y z
N MET A 1 24.77 26.32 57.26
CA MET A 1 24.18 24.96 56.95
C MET A 1 23.58 25.02 55.52
N THR A 2 24.37 24.62 54.55
CA THR A 2 23.96 24.64 53.12
C THR A 2 23.50 23.25 52.72
N ARG A 3 22.19 23.07 52.46
CA ARG A 3 21.62 21.78 51.99
C ARG A 3 21.80 21.70 50.47
N LEU A 4 22.67 20.79 50.03
CA LEU A 4 22.87 20.42 48.65
C LEU A 4 21.78 19.44 48.25
N LEU A 5 20.82 19.90 47.41
CA LEU A 5 19.80 19.02 46.78
C LEU A 5 20.39 18.37 45.54
N LEU A 6 20.65 17.05 45.66
CA LEU A 6 21.07 16.22 44.50
C LEU A 6 19.84 15.87 43.68
N ALA A 7 19.68 16.48 42.50
CA ALA A 7 18.65 16.12 41.53
C ALA A 7 19.14 14.89 40.75
N ILE A 8 18.60 13.71 41.08
CA ILE A 8 18.81 12.49 40.28
C ILE A 8 17.91 12.54 39.06
N GLY A 9 18.48 12.90 37.93
CA GLY A 9 17.81 12.82 36.65
C GLY A 9 17.63 11.37 36.20
N PHE A 10 16.39 10.89 36.20
CA PHE A 10 16.02 9.62 35.59
C PHE A 10 16.04 9.78 34.07
N ALA A 11 17.12 9.39 33.42
CA ALA A 11 17.16 9.23 31.97
C ALA A 11 16.41 7.94 31.62
N THR A 12 15.14 8.06 31.23
CA THR A 12 14.38 6.97 30.62
C THR A 12 14.98 6.64 29.26
N LEU A 13 15.78 5.61 29.19
CA LEU A 13 16.19 5.01 27.91
C LEU A 13 14.93 4.43 27.24
N LEU A 14 14.37 5.17 26.28
CA LEU A 14 13.40 4.67 25.32
C LEU A 14 14.13 3.64 24.44
N LEU A 15 14.12 2.38 24.87
CA LEU A 15 14.52 1.25 24.01
C LEU A 15 13.54 1.22 22.82
N ALA A 16 14.00 1.66 21.66
CA ALA A 16 13.25 1.51 20.42
C ALA A 16 12.95 0.02 20.22
N GLN A 17 11.67 -0.35 20.34
CA GLN A 17 11.24 -1.73 20.22
C GLN A 17 11.52 -2.24 18.82
N LYS A 18 12.46 -3.18 18.70
CA LYS A 18 12.83 -3.79 17.42
C LYS A 18 11.64 -4.54 16.85
N TYR A 19 11.33 -4.33 15.56
CA TYR A 19 10.29 -5.07 14.87
C TYR A 19 10.64 -6.57 14.79
N THR A 20 9.72 -7.43 15.24
CA THR A 20 9.89 -8.89 15.30
C THR A 20 8.88 -9.64 14.41
N GLY A 21 8.01 -8.92 13.69
CA GLY A 21 7.02 -9.52 12.82
C GLY A 21 7.58 -10.07 11.50
N PRO A 22 6.71 -10.54 10.60
CA PRO A 22 7.12 -11.08 9.30
C PRO A 22 7.74 -9.98 8.42
N ARG A 23 8.68 -10.37 7.58
CA ARG A 23 9.34 -9.47 6.63
C ARG A 23 9.07 -9.92 5.19
N PRO A 24 8.77 -8.98 4.27
CA PRO A 24 8.64 -9.28 2.85
C PRO A 24 9.90 -9.99 2.32
N PRO A 25 9.74 -11.11 1.60
CA PRO A 25 10.90 -11.84 1.03
C PRO A 25 11.52 -11.12 -0.17
N LYS A 26 10.79 -10.21 -0.81
CA LYS A 26 11.28 -9.39 -1.93
C LYS A 26 11.11 -7.91 -1.61
N GLN A 27 12.15 -7.13 -1.93
CA GLN A 27 12.10 -5.68 -1.85
C GLN A 27 11.25 -5.07 -2.97
N ASP A 28 10.68 -3.91 -2.72
CA ASP A 28 9.85 -3.15 -3.66
C ASP A 28 8.62 -3.92 -4.19
N VAL A 29 8.12 -4.86 -3.40
CA VAL A 29 6.85 -5.57 -3.63
C VAL A 29 5.96 -5.42 -2.42
N LEU A 30 4.70 -5.10 -2.63
CA LEU A 30 3.68 -5.04 -1.58
C LEU A 30 3.18 -6.44 -1.26
N TYR A 31 3.10 -6.77 0.01
CA TYR A 31 2.57 -8.03 0.52
C TYR A 31 1.39 -7.78 1.42
N LEU A 32 0.25 -8.40 1.13
CA LEU A 32 -0.89 -8.46 2.07
C LEU A 32 -0.46 -9.22 3.33
N LEU A 33 -0.78 -8.64 4.49
CA LEU A 33 -0.53 -9.26 5.79
C LEU A 33 -1.82 -9.86 6.34
N HIS A 34 -1.84 -11.17 6.48
CA HIS A 34 -2.92 -11.93 7.13
C HIS A 34 -2.37 -12.60 8.39
N ALA A 35 -2.61 -12.01 9.55
CA ALA A 35 -1.99 -12.38 10.83
C ALA A 35 -0.44 -12.34 10.71
N THR A 36 0.21 -13.47 10.50
CA THR A 36 1.67 -13.59 10.29
C THR A 36 2.04 -14.00 8.86
N ASN A 37 1.04 -14.29 8.02
CA ASN A 37 1.26 -14.74 6.65
C ASN A 37 1.34 -13.56 5.68
N LEU A 38 2.27 -13.64 4.74
CA LEU A 38 2.44 -12.66 3.67
C LEU A 38 2.02 -13.26 2.33
N VAL A 39 1.12 -12.55 1.65
CA VAL A 39 0.67 -12.88 0.29
C VAL A 39 1.13 -11.77 -0.65
N ALA A 40 1.99 -12.10 -1.61
CA ALA A 40 2.45 -11.13 -2.60
C ALA A 40 1.26 -10.61 -3.42
N THR A 41 1.19 -9.31 -3.63
CA THR A 41 0.28 -8.73 -4.63
C THR A 41 0.71 -9.13 -6.03
N ASP A 42 -0.23 -9.14 -6.98
CA ASP A 42 0.10 -9.39 -8.38
C ASP A 42 0.76 -8.15 -8.97
N VAL A 43 2.03 -8.27 -9.35
CA VAL A 43 2.78 -7.15 -9.96
C VAL A 43 2.54 -7.17 -11.46
N SER A 44 2.10 -6.04 -12.01
CA SER A 44 1.83 -5.88 -13.44
C SER A 44 2.22 -4.48 -13.92
N GLU A 45 2.23 -4.31 -15.24
CA GLU A 45 2.36 -3.02 -15.91
C GLU A 45 1.02 -2.65 -16.56
N ALA A 46 0.46 -1.51 -16.18
CA ALA A 46 -0.75 -1.00 -16.80
C ALA A 46 -0.47 -0.45 -18.20
N LYS A 47 -1.35 -0.77 -19.14
CA LYS A 47 -1.34 -0.20 -20.50
C LYS A 47 -2.13 1.10 -20.50
N GLU A 48 -1.52 2.18 -20.97
CA GLU A 48 -2.18 3.47 -21.16
C GLU A 48 -2.91 3.49 -22.51
N GLU A 49 -4.18 3.85 -22.48
CA GLU A 49 -5.02 4.00 -23.66
C GLU A 49 -5.73 5.35 -23.65
N LYS A 50 -5.79 6.02 -24.79
CA LYS A 50 -6.59 7.23 -24.95
C LYS A 50 -7.99 6.88 -25.47
N ARG A 51 -9.01 7.31 -24.75
CA ARG A 51 -10.43 7.16 -25.13
C ARG A 51 -11.12 8.52 -25.13
N LYS A 52 -11.25 9.14 -26.30
CA LYS A 52 -11.77 10.51 -26.43
C LYS A 52 -10.96 11.48 -25.56
N ASN A 53 -11.56 11.99 -24.49
CA ASN A 53 -10.94 12.95 -23.57
C ASN A 53 -10.36 12.29 -22.30
N ASP A 54 -10.45 10.98 -22.19
CA ASP A 54 -10.04 10.23 -21.03
C ASP A 54 -8.75 9.44 -21.29
N THR A 55 -7.96 9.27 -20.25
CA THR A 55 -6.86 8.31 -20.23
C THR A 55 -7.29 7.11 -19.41
N VAL A 56 -7.17 5.93 -19.97
CA VAL A 56 -7.51 4.67 -19.32
C VAL A 56 -6.22 3.89 -19.06
N TYR A 57 -6.03 3.46 -17.84
CA TYR A 57 -4.97 2.51 -17.47
C TYR A 57 -5.60 1.14 -17.24
N ALA A 58 -5.15 0.15 -17.99
CA ALA A 58 -5.74 -1.18 -17.97
C ALA A 58 -4.69 -2.27 -17.77
N VAL A 59 -5.07 -3.31 -17.03
CA VAL A 59 -4.31 -4.55 -16.87
C VAL A 59 -5.15 -5.75 -17.32
N ASP A 60 -4.52 -6.71 -17.95
CA ASP A 60 -5.18 -7.92 -18.41
C ASP A 60 -5.66 -8.79 -17.23
N GLY A 61 -6.73 -9.54 -17.45
CA GLY A 61 -7.34 -10.40 -16.46
C GLY A 61 -8.40 -9.69 -15.60
N ALA A 62 -9.46 -10.42 -15.30
CA ALA A 62 -10.64 -9.90 -14.59
C ALA A 62 -10.50 -9.95 -13.06
N SER A 63 -9.51 -10.67 -12.53
CA SER A 63 -9.36 -10.90 -11.10
C SER A 63 -7.90 -11.01 -10.69
N SER A 64 -7.60 -10.53 -9.48
CA SER A 64 -6.30 -10.69 -8.83
C SER A 64 -6.18 -12.06 -8.16
N ASN A 65 -4.96 -12.63 -8.14
CA ASN A 65 -4.68 -13.84 -7.36
C ASN A 65 -4.50 -13.50 -5.88
N ALA A 66 -3.91 -12.34 -5.57
CA ALA A 66 -3.80 -11.85 -4.21
C ALA A 66 -5.16 -11.37 -3.70
N LYS A 67 -5.69 -12.01 -2.67
CA LYS A 67 -7.03 -11.76 -2.15
C LYS A 67 -7.02 -11.56 -0.65
N THR A 68 -7.91 -10.72 -0.15
CA THR A 68 -8.11 -10.48 1.27
C THR A 68 -9.60 -10.35 1.61
N PRO A 69 -10.06 -10.93 2.74
CA PRO A 69 -11.39 -10.68 3.28
C PRO A 69 -11.45 -9.39 4.12
N LEU A 70 -10.31 -8.71 4.31
CA LEU A 70 -10.24 -7.52 5.15
C LEU A 70 -10.65 -6.29 4.36
N ALA A 71 -11.66 -5.58 4.84
CA ALA A 71 -12.10 -4.31 4.27
C ALA A 71 -11.08 -3.17 4.50
N GLU A 72 -10.21 -3.31 5.48
CA GLU A 72 -9.03 -2.45 5.70
C GLU A 72 -7.76 -3.30 5.54
N PRO A 73 -7.35 -3.59 4.31
CA PRO A 73 -6.19 -4.44 4.07
C PRO A 73 -4.91 -3.78 4.59
N ILE A 74 -4.06 -4.62 5.14
CA ILE A 74 -2.76 -4.25 5.66
C ILE A 74 -1.70 -4.81 4.72
N PHE A 75 -0.74 -3.96 4.34
CA PHE A 75 0.39 -4.34 3.51
C PHE A 75 1.70 -4.14 4.26
N LEU A 76 2.67 -4.99 3.96
CA LEU A 76 4.07 -4.75 4.29
C LEU A 76 4.86 -4.49 3.01
N LEU A 77 5.77 -3.53 3.10
CA LEU A 77 6.72 -3.16 2.05
C LEU A 77 8.12 -3.08 2.65
N ASP A 78 9.05 -3.88 2.14
CA ASP A 78 10.48 -3.66 2.31
C ASP A 78 10.95 -2.78 1.13
N SER A 79 11.07 -1.48 1.41
CA SER A 79 11.36 -0.47 0.40
C SER A 79 12.85 -0.30 0.19
N LYS A 80 13.27 -0.46 -1.07
CA LYS A 80 14.62 -0.09 -1.54
C LYS A 80 14.57 1.14 -2.44
N THR A 81 13.68 1.14 -3.42
CA THR A 81 13.53 2.22 -4.42
C THR A 81 12.14 2.85 -4.38
N LEU A 82 11.10 2.08 -4.03
CA LEU A 82 9.75 2.61 -3.89
C LEU A 82 9.67 3.58 -2.73
N ARG A 83 8.97 4.68 -2.95
CA ARG A 83 8.64 5.67 -1.92
C ARG A 83 7.23 5.42 -1.42
N PRO A 84 7.05 4.93 -0.18
CA PRO A 84 5.71 4.62 0.35
C PRO A 84 4.75 5.81 0.28
N GLU A 85 5.25 7.02 0.52
CA GLU A 85 4.49 8.27 0.47
C GLU A 85 4.01 8.68 -0.93
N ARG A 86 4.51 8.01 -1.98
CA ARG A 86 4.10 8.21 -3.38
C ARG A 86 3.27 7.07 -3.95
N LEU A 87 2.76 6.21 -3.09
CA LEU A 87 1.85 5.14 -3.48
C LEU A 87 0.41 5.66 -3.51
N ASN A 88 -0.30 5.34 -4.57
CA ASN A 88 -1.70 5.71 -4.77
C ASN A 88 -2.56 4.46 -4.89
N LEU A 89 -3.68 4.44 -4.18
CA LEU A 89 -4.64 3.33 -4.21
C LEU A 89 -5.82 3.71 -5.13
N TYR A 90 -6.20 2.78 -5.99
CA TYR A 90 -7.32 2.92 -6.92
C TYR A 90 -8.24 1.70 -6.85
N ARG A 91 -9.55 1.94 -6.94
CA ARG A 91 -10.50 0.91 -7.27
C ARG A 91 -10.49 0.71 -8.79
N LEU A 92 -10.52 -0.55 -9.23
CA LEU A 92 -10.50 -0.91 -10.64
C LEU A 92 -11.87 -1.42 -11.09
N ASP A 93 -12.32 -0.98 -12.25
CA ASP A 93 -13.52 -1.50 -12.89
C ASP A 93 -13.16 -2.73 -13.72
N VAL A 94 -13.94 -3.80 -13.57
CA VAL A 94 -13.77 -5.00 -14.38
C VAL A 94 -14.64 -4.89 -15.63
N ARG A 95 -14.02 -4.86 -16.80
CA ARG A 95 -14.69 -4.77 -18.10
C ARG A 95 -13.99 -5.62 -19.14
N ASN A 96 -14.75 -6.41 -19.89
CA ASN A 96 -14.24 -7.19 -21.03
C ASN A 96 -12.99 -8.04 -20.67
N GLY A 97 -13.01 -8.70 -19.50
CA GLY A 97 -11.92 -9.56 -19.05
C GLY A 97 -10.65 -8.85 -18.60
N ARG A 98 -10.71 -7.55 -18.34
CA ARG A 98 -9.61 -6.75 -17.83
C ARG A 98 -10.06 -5.81 -16.70
N ARG A 99 -9.12 -5.30 -15.95
CA ARG A 99 -9.33 -4.32 -14.88
C ARG A 99 -8.80 -2.97 -15.34
N GLU A 100 -9.59 -1.93 -15.16
CA GLU A 100 -9.22 -0.61 -15.65
C GLU A 100 -9.58 0.51 -14.68
N VAL A 101 -8.82 1.60 -14.73
CA VAL A 101 -9.13 2.87 -14.10
C VAL A 101 -9.16 3.96 -15.15
N VAL A 102 -10.19 4.82 -15.10
CA VAL A 102 -10.36 5.93 -16.01
C VAL A 102 -9.90 7.22 -15.32
N MET A 103 -8.88 7.87 -15.87
CA MET A 103 -8.44 9.20 -15.47
C MET A 103 -9.04 10.23 -16.43
N SER A 104 -9.99 11.01 -15.94
CA SER A 104 -10.68 12.03 -16.69
C SER A 104 -10.52 13.39 -16.01
N ASN A 105 -10.36 14.44 -16.80
CA ASN A 105 -10.38 15.82 -16.29
C ASN A 105 -11.75 16.20 -15.69
N LYS A 106 -12.82 15.47 -16.05
CA LYS A 106 -14.20 15.73 -15.61
C LYS A 106 -14.69 14.76 -14.52
N ARG A 107 -14.08 13.58 -14.40
CA ARG A 107 -14.43 12.52 -13.46
C ARG A 107 -13.16 11.80 -13.04
N SER A 108 -12.35 12.44 -12.21
CA SER A 108 -11.29 11.67 -11.52
C SER A 108 -12.00 10.65 -10.64
N GLN A 109 -11.70 9.37 -10.85
CA GLN A 109 -12.06 8.36 -9.84
C GLN A 109 -11.46 8.82 -8.53
N LYS A 110 -12.25 8.71 -7.47
CA LYS A 110 -11.79 9.07 -6.14
C LYS A 110 -10.54 8.26 -5.81
N GLN A 111 -9.42 8.94 -5.74
CA GLN A 111 -8.21 8.36 -5.21
C GLN A 111 -8.46 7.99 -3.74
N LEU A 112 -8.20 6.74 -3.42
CA LEU A 112 -8.31 6.25 -2.05
C LEU A 112 -7.01 6.52 -1.30
N HIS A 113 -7.11 6.80 -0.01
CA HIS A 113 -5.95 7.20 0.78
C HIS A 113 -5.28 5.99 1.44
N LEU A 114 -3.97 6.08 1.56
CA LEU A 114 -3.13 5.13 2.30
C LEU A 114 -2.49 5.83 3.50
N THR A 115 -2.44 5.14 4.62
CA THR A 115 -1.63 5.51 5.77
C THR A 115 -0.39 4.63 5.83
N MET A 116 0.71 5.19 6.31
CA MET A 116 2.00 4.51 6.37
C MET A 116 2.63 4.67 7.74
N LYS A 117 3.16 3.57 8.23
CA LYS A 117 3.95 3.54 9.46
C LYS A 117 5.26 2.84 9.18
N ARG A 118 6.38 3.50 9.49
CA ARG A 118 7.69 2.86 9.46
C ARG A 118 7.81 1.92 10.65
N LEU A 119 8.15 0.66 10.39
CA LEU A 119 8.33 -0.39 11.40
C LEU A 119 9.79 -0.63 11.73
N ASP A 120 10.66 -0.55 10.71
CA ASP A 120 12.10 -0.74 10.81
C ASP A 120 12.79 -0.01 9.64
N ASN A 121 14.10 -0.15 9.51
CA ASN A 121 14.85 0.43 8.40
C ASN A 121 14.36 -0.15 7.06
N GLY A 122 13.80 0.72 6.22
CA GLY A 122 13.21 0.35 4.93
C GLY A 122 11.87 -0.42 5.01
N LEU A 123 11.44 -0.87 6.19
CA LEU A 123 10.21 -1.63 6.36
C LEU A 123 9.03 -0.75 6.77
N TYR A 124 7.97 -0.83 6.00
CA TYR A 124 6.74 -0.04 6.19
C TYR A 124 5.51 -0.92 6.28
N ARG A 125 4.61 -0.55 7.17
CA ARG A 125 3.23 -0.99 7.20
C ARG A 125 2.39 0.06 6.49
N ILE A 126 1.57 -0.39 5.55
CA ILE A 126 0.71 0.46 4.72
C ILE A 126 -0.71 -0.07 4.87
N GLU A 127 -1.66 0.82 5.07
CA GLU A 127 -3.07 0.48 5.28
C GLU A 127 -3.97 1.40 4.45
N ALA A 128 -5.10 0.88 3.98
CA ALA A 128 -6.15 1.74 3.46
C ALA A 128 -6.74 2.57 4.61
N SER A 129 -6.91 3.87 4.38
CA SER A 129 -7.45 4.81 5.39
C SER A 129 -8.98 4.78 5.48
N GLU A 130 -9.63 3.96 4.68
CA GLU A 130 -11.08 3.82 4.61
C GLU A 130 -11.46 2.37 4.30
N TYR A 131 -12.69 2.00 4.64
CA TYR A 131 -13.23 0.68 4.33
C TYR A 131 -13.36 0.49 2.82
N LEU A 132 -12.70 -0.54 2.30
CA LEU A 132 -12.80 -0.94 0.90
C LEU A 132 -13.97 -1.92 0.74
N GLN A 133 -14.85 -1.62 -0.20
CA GLN A 133 -15.90 -2.56 -0.61
C GLN A 133 -15.29 -3.72 -1.38
N ASN A 134 -16.01 -4.85 -1.46
CA ASN A 134 -15.62 -5.96 -2.33
C ASN A 134 -15.34 -5.47 -3.75
N GLY A 135 -14.23 -5.88 -4.34
CA GLY A 135 -13.81 -5.44 -5.66
C GLY A 135 -12.33 -5.62 -5.94
N GLU A 136 -11.92 -5.19 -7.12
CA GLU A 136 -10.54 -5.20 -7.59
C GLU A 136 -9.88 -3.85 -7.29
N TYR A 137 -8.62 -3.91 -6.88
CA TYR A 137 -7.84 -2.73 -6.48
C TYR A 137 -6.42 -2.81 -7.01
N GLY A 138 -5.81 -1.65 -7.18
CA GLY A 138 -4.41 -1.51 -7.53
C GLY A 138 -3.73 -0.40 -6.74
N ILE A 139 -2.52 -0.66 -6.28
CA ILE A 139 -1.63 0.35 -5.72
C ILE A 139 -0.54 0.61 -6.74
N SER A 140 -0.34 1.88 -7.10
CA SER A 140 0.64 2.28 -8.11
C SER A 140 1.53 3.39 -7.58
N PRO A 141 2.85 3.33 -7.82
CA PRO A 141 3.74 4.46 -7.57
C PRO A 141 3.39 5.63 -8.49
N GLU A 142 3.42 6.84 -7.96
CA GLU A 142 3.21 8.07 -8.72
C GLU A 142 4.18 8.15 -9.91
N GLY A 143 3.64 8.45 -11.10
CA GLY A 143 4.42 8.58 -12.33
C GLY A 143 4.91 7.25 -12.91
N SER A 144 4.39 6.11 -12.47
CA SER A 144 4.74 4.77 -12.94
C SER A 144 3.50 4.04 -13.46
N ASN A 145 3.69 3.18 -14.45
CA ASN A 145 2.66 2.23 -14.91
C ASN A 145 2.69 0.91 -14.14
N GLN A 146 3.66 0.72 -13.26
CA GLN A 146 3.69 -0.44 -12.37
C GLN A 146 2.48 -0.41 -11.43
N VAL A 147 1.85 -1.56 -11.23
CA VAL A 147 0.71 -1.70 -10.34
C VAL A 147 0.78 -2.99 -9.54
N PHE A 148 0.46 -2.90 -8.27
CA PHE A 148 0.33 -4.00 -7.32
C PHE A 148 -1.15 -4.29 -7.12
N LEU A 149 -1.63 -5.41 -7.63
CA LEU A 149 -3.04 -5.74 -7.75
C LEU A 149 -3.47 -6.68 -6.63
N PHE A 150 -4.69 -6.44 -6.12
CA PHE A 150 -5.33 -7.30 -5.11
C PHE A 150 -6.85 -7.21 -5.18
N GLN A 151 -7.52 -8.18 -4.60
CA GLN A 151 -8.97 -8.23 -4.49
C GLN A 151 -9.41 -8.21 -3.02
N VAL A 152 -10.45 -7.45 -2.71
CA VAL A 152 -11.23 -7.55 -1.47
C VAL A 152 -12.51 -8.35 -1.76
N TYR A 153 -12.86 -9.37 -0.92
CA TYR A 153 -14.02 -10.24 -1.14
C TYR A 153 -14.83 -10.50 0.13
#